data_20dcaf49d4515c9bb3098c90a0719a58
#
_entry.id   20dcaf49d4515c9bb3098c90a0719a58
#
_cell.length_a   1.000
_cell.length_b   1.000
_cell.length_c   1.000
_cell.angle_alpha   90.00
_cell.angle_beta   90.00
_cell.angle_gamma   90.00
#
_symmetry.space_group_name_H-M   'P 1'
#
loop_
_entity.id
_entity.type
_entity.pdbx_description
1 polymer ?
#
loop_
_entity_poly.entity_id
_entity_poly.type
_entity_poly.pdbx_seq_one_letter_code
_entity_poly.pdbx_strand_id
1 'polypeptide(L)'
;MRNVKTVLAVLFAAVALVAAHSSGSRAAASVAGREPAPGTVRASVWGAVTRPGQYRLAGAPDVLELMSAAGGPSADADLGRVLLIREVDGSRHRLDIGRFADAEPLFLVSGDVLIVPEHFWRKVQRSLPLVTTLVTLANLAVTITLLAR
;
A
#
# COMPACT_ATOMS: atom_id res chain seq x y z
N MET A 1 -29.80 31.84 19.43
CA MET A 1 -28.31 31.78 19.50
C MET A 1 -27.75 30.56 20.26
N ARG A 2 -28.57 29.78 20.96
CA ARG A 2 -28.12 28.57 21.71
C ARG A 2 -27.90 27.34 20.82
N ASN A 3 -28.55 27.21 19.69
CA ASN A 3 -28.52 26.00 18.83
C ASN A 3 -27.29 25.89 17.93
N VAL A 4 -26.61 27.00 17.60
CA VAL A 4 -25.42 27.00 16.73
C VAL A 4 -24.21 26.41 17.46
N LYS A 5 -24.08 26.68 18.78
CA LYS A 5 -22.98 26.12 19.59
C LYS A 5 -23.08 24.61 19.76
N THR A 6 -24.30 24.08 19.84
CA THR A 6 -24.55 22.64 19.98
C THR A 6 -24.25 21.88 18.67
N VAL A 7 -24.62 22.46 17.53
CA VAL A 7 -24.32 21.88 16.20
C VAL A 7 -22.80 21.87 15.92
N LEU A 8 -22.10 22.95 16.32
CA LEU A 8 -20.66 23.05 16.15
C LEU A 8 -19.91 22.01 17.01
N ALA A 9 -20.40 21.76 18.23
CA ALA A 9 -19.81 20.77 19.14
C ALA A 9 -19.97 19.33 18.62
N VAL A 10 -21.13 19.01 18.01
CA VAL A 10 -21.39 17.68 17.42
C VAL A 10 -20.52 17.48 16.18
N LEU A 11 -20.31 18.52 15.37
CA LEU A 11 -19.44 18.44 14.19
C LEU A 11 -17.97 18.23 14.58
N PHE A 12 -17.50 18.86 15.64
CA PHE A 12 -16.13 18.67 16.16
C PHE A 12 -15.92 17.28 16.74
N ALA A 13 -16.90 16.72 17.42
CA ALA A 13 -16.85 15.36 17.96
C ALA A 13 -16.80 14.28 16.85
N ALA A 14 -17.52 14.49 15.76
CA ALA A 14 -17.51 13.57 14.60
C ALA A 14 -16.17 13.56 13.87
N VAL A 15 -15.49 14.70 13.76
CA VAL A 15 -14.15 14.80 13.13
C VAL A 15 -13.07 14.16 14.00
N ALA A 16 -13.17 14.27 15.32
CA ALA A 16 -12.22 13.66 16.24
C ALA A 16 -12.27 12.13 16.25
N LEU A 17 -13.46 11.53 16.00
CA LEU A 17 -13.65 10.09 16.00
C LEU A 17 -13.02 9.40 14.77
N VAL A 18 -12.90 10.10 13.65
CA VAL A 18 -12.31 9.57 12.40
C VAL A 18 -10.77 9.52 12.49
N ALA A 19 -10.15 10.39 13.30
CA ALA A 19 -8.68 10.46 13.43
C ALA A 19 -8.08 9.33 14.30
N ALA A 20 -8.89 8.59 15.06
CA ALA A 20 -8.40 7.62 16.05
C ALA A 20 -8.16 6.19 15.50
N HIS A 21 -8.38 5.94 14.20
CA HIS A 21 -8.33 4.58 13.63
C HIS A 21 -7.08 4.24 12.81
N SER A 22 -6.00 5.03 12.88
CA SER A 22 -4.81 4.82 12.04
C SER A 22 -3.52 4.45 12.78
N SER A 23 -3.60 3.89 13.99
CA SER A 23 -2.39 3.46 14.72
C SER A 23 -2.29 1.94 14.81
N GLY A 24 -2.08 1.31 13.66
CA GLY A 24 -1.63 -0.09 13.57
C GLY A 24 -0.10 -0.14 13.56
N SER A 25 0.54 -0.09 14.73
CA SER A 25 1.96 -0.34 14.88
C SER A 25 2.25 -1.80 14.54
N ARG A 26 2.85 -2.04 13.37
CA ARG A 26 3.48 -3.33 13.06
C ARG A 26 4.88 -3.34 13.65
N ALA A 27 5.04 -4.13 14.69
CA ALA A 27 6.36 -4.50 15.20
C ALA A 27 7.13 -5.24 14.09
N ALA A 28 8.17 -4.60 13.56
CA ALA A 28 9.15 -5.23 12.71
C ALA A 28 9.96 -6.21 13.56
N ALA A 29 9.66 -7.51 13.41
CA ALA A 29 10.52 -8.53 13.97
C ALA A 29 11.88 -8.48 13.25
N SER A 30 12.88 -7.96 13.94
CA SER A 30 14.26 -7.98 13.54
C SER A 30 14.73 -9.45 13.46
N VAL A 31 14.83 -9.98 12.25
CA VAL A 31 15.51 -11.27 12.02
C VAL A 31 17.00 -10.99 11.93
N ALA A 32 17.65 -11.05 13.10
CA ALA A 32 19.10 -11.01 13.20
C ALA A 32 19.75 -12.19 12.43
N GLY A 33 20.67 -11.83 11.56
CA GLY A 33 21.87 -12.53 11.15
C GLY A 33 21.88 -14.08 11.14
N ARG A 34 21.24 -14.69 10.12
CA ARG A 34 21.60 -16.06 9.73
C ARG A 34 22.26 -15.97 8.37
N GLU A 35 23.53 -16.38 8.27
CA GLU A 35 24.22 -16.46 6.98
C GLU A 35 23.38 -17.28 5.99
N PRO A 36 23.23 -16.82 4.73
CA PRO A 36 22.49 -17.55 3.74
C PRO A 36 23.14 -18.92 3.47
N ALA A 37 22.33 -19.98 3.49
CA ALA A 37 22.78 -21.29 3.05
C ALA A 37 23.29 -21.19 1.59
N PRO A 38 24.33 -21.97 1.19
CA PRO A 38 24.84 -21.94 -0.18
C PRO A 38 23.69 -22.23 -1.18
N GLY A 39 23.56 -21.37 -2.19
CA GLY A 39 22.46 -21.44 -3.16
C GLY A 39 21.16 -20.74 -2.76
N THR A 40 21.21 -19.87 -1.76
CA THR A 40 20.04 -19.07 -1.35
C THR A 40 20.17 -17.62 -1.84
N VAL A 41 19.15 -17.11 -2.53
CA VAL A 41 19.03 -15.71 -2.94
C VAL A 41 18.20 -14.95 -1.92
N ARG A 42 18.69 -13.79 -1.50
CA ARG A 42 18.00 -12.89 -0.58
C ARG A 42 17.49 -11.68 -1.36
N ALA A 43 16.18 -11.51 -1.43
CA ALA A 43 15.55 -10.39 -2.09
C ALA A 43 14.48 -9.75 -1.20
N SER A 44 14.19 -8.47 -1.45
CA SER A 44 13.21 -7.70 -0.70
C SER A 44 12.03 -7.30 -1.59
N VAL A 45 10.81 -7.32 -1.03
CA VAL A 45 9.60 -6.85 -1.72
C VAL A 45 8.96 -5.72 -0.93
N TRP A 46 8.66 -4.62 -1.61
CA TRP A 46 8.07 -3.42 -1.02
C TRP A 46 6.84 -2.96 -1.82
N GLY A 47 5.91 -2.30 -1.13
CA GLY A 47 4.73 -1.68 -1.74
C GLY A 47 3.49 -2.56 -1.72
N ALA A 48 2.73 -2.56 -2.81
CA ALA A 48 1.41 -3.17 -2.92
C ALA A 48 1.44 -4.69 -3.06
N VAL A 49 1.94 -5.39 -2.05
CA VAL A 49 1.93 -6.85 -1.91
C VAL A 49 1.26 -7.27 -0.60
N THR A 50 0.82 -8.51 -0.51
CA THR A 50 0.13 -9.02 0.67
C THR A 50 1.03 -9.01 1.90
N ARG A 51 2.30 -9.38 1.75
CA ARG A 51 3.28 -9.42 2.84
C ARG A 51 4.59 -8.80 2.37
N PRO A 52 4.78 -7.48 2.52
CA PRO A 52 6.06 -6.84 2.21
C PRO A 52 7.13 -7.28 3.22
N GLY A 53 8.37 -7.41 2.74
CA GLY A 53 9.47 -7.85 3.58
C GLY A 53 10.64 -8.42 2.79
N GLN A 54 11.60 -8.99 3.51
CA GLN A 54 12.75 -9.68 2.95
C GLN A 54 12.51 -11.18 2.92
N TYR A 55 12.83 -11.80 1.80
CA TYR A 55 12.65 -13.23 1.54
C TYR A 55 13.97 -13.90 1.22
N ARG A 56 14.06 -15.18 1.57
CA ARG A 56 15.16 -16.07 1.21
C ARG A 56 14.60 -17.19 0.38
N LEU A 57 15.05 -17.28 -0.86
CA LEU A 57 14.59 -18.24 -1.85
C LEU A 57 15.76 -19.14 -2.25
N ALA A 58 15.50 -20.42 -2.44
CA ALA A 58 16.53 -21.39 -2.82
C ALA A 58 16.69 -21.43 -4.34
N GLY A 59 17.89 -21.78 -4.82
CA GLY A 59 18.16 -21.96 -6.22
C GLY A 59 18.32 -20.67 -7.01
N ALA A 60 17.71 -20.60 -8.19
CA ALA A 60 17.70 -19.44 -9.09
C ALA A 60 16.27 -18.88 -9.21
N PRO A 61 15.75 -18.21 -8.16
CA PRO A 61 14.39 -17.71 -8.15
C PRO A 61 14.20 -16.58 -9.14
N ASP A 62 13.01 -16.48 -9.68
CA ASP A 62 12.57 -15.36 -10.51
C ASP A 62 11.68 -14.38 -9.74
N VAL A 63 11.28 -13.30 -10.41
CA VAL A 63 10.40 -12.25 -9.84
C VAL A 63 9.04 -12.83 -9.45
N LEU A 64 8.52 -13.84 -10.16
CA LEU A 64 7.23 -14.44 -9.88
C LEU A 64 7.26 -15.29 -8.62
N GLU A 65 8.34 -16.04 -8.43
CA GLU A 65 8.55 -16.83 -7.24
C GLU A 65 8.64 -15.94 -5.99
N LEU A 66 9.38 -14.82 -6.09
CA LEU A 66 9.45 -13.82 -5.03
C LEU A 66 8.07 -13.21 -4.72
N MET A 67 7.32 -12.87 -5.76
CA MET A 67 5.95 -12.33 -5.61
C MET A 67 5.04 -13.36 -4.94
N SER A 68 5.12 -14.62 -5.34
CA SER A 68 4.35 -15.73 -4.75
C SER A 68 4.69 -15.95 -3.29
N ALA A 69 5.98 -15.93 -2.94
CA ALA A 69 6.44 -16.00 -1.55
C ALA A 69 5.91 -14.83 -0.69
N ALA A 70 5.76 -13.64 -1.29
CA ALA A 70 5.15 -12.48 -0.65
C ALA A 70 3.62 -12.58 -0.55
N GLY A 71 3.00 -13.68 -0.97
CA GLY A 71 1.55 -13.90 -0.94
C GLY A 71 0.80 -13.21 -2.07
N GLY A 72 1.50 -12.86 -3.12
CA GLY A 72 0.94 -12.22 -4.31
C GLY A 72 0.74 -10.71 -4.18
N PRO A 73 0.29 -10.06 -5.25
CA PRO A 73 -0.02 -8.65 -5.27
C PRO A 73 -1.25 -8.34 -4.40
N SER A 74 -1.29 -7.16 -3.82
CA SER A 74 -2.50 -6.66 -3.17
C SER A 74 -3.54 -6.25 -4.22
N ALA A 75 -4.80 -6.05 -3.78
CA ALA A 75 -5.88 -5.60 -4.66
C ALA A 75 -5.59 -4.25 -5.34
N ASP A 76 -4.74 -3.43 -4.73
CA ASP A 76 -4.39 -2.09 -5.20
C ASP A 76 -3.08 -2.06 -6.00
N ALA A 77 -2.47 -3.21 -6.28
CA ALA A 77 -1.18 -3.31 -6.96
C ALA A 77 -1.27 -2.89 -8.44
N ASP A 78 -0.28 -2.13 -8.89
CA ASP A 78 -0.06 -1.80 -10.30
C ASP A 78 1.01 -2.70 -10.89
N LEU A 79 0.57 -3.81 -11.48
CA LEU A 79 1.47 -4.82 -12.04
C LEU A 79 2.14 -4.40 -13.36
N GLY A 80 1.63 -3.37 -14.02
CA GLY A 80 2.23 -2.81 -15.24
C GLY A 80 3.42 -1.88 -14.97
N ARG A 81 3.69 -1.54 -13.71
CA ARG A 81 4.73 -0.58 -13.33
C ARG A 81 5.64 -1.07 -12.21
N VAL A 82 5.81 -2.37 -12.08
CA VAL A 82 6.69 -2.95 -11.08
C VAL A 82 8.16 -2.58 -11.41
N LEU A 83 8.93 -2.26 -10.38
CA LEU A 83 10.32 -1.85 -10.50
C LEU A 83 11.22 -2.84 -9.76
N LEU A 84 12.15 -3.45 -10.47
CA LEU A 84 13.24 -4.22 -9.87
C LEU A 84 14.50 -3.33 -9.80
N ILE A 85 15.04 -3.16 -8.62
CA ILE A 85 16.31 -2.47 -8.37
C ILE A 85 17.33 -3.53 -8.02
N ARG A 86 18.41 -3.61 -8.80
CA ARG A 86 19.52 -4.52 -8.56
C ARG A 86 20.58 -3.84 -7.70
N GLU A 87 20.91 -4.43 -6.57
CA GLU A 87 21.87 -3.82 -5.64
C GLU A 87 23.29 -3.79 -6.23
N VAL A 88 23.67 -4.83 -6.99
CA VAL A 88 25.05 -5.03 -7.47
C VAL A 88 25.53 -3.92 -8.40
N ASP A 89 24.67 -3.43 -9.28
CA ASP A 89 25.00 -2.43 -10.30
C ASP A 89 24.12 -1.17 -10.24
N GLY A 90 23.17 -1.12 -9.31
CA GLY A 90 22.21 -0.03 -9.19
C GLY A 90 21.21 0.06 -10.34
N SER A 91 21.16 -0.94 -11.23
CA SER A 91 20.26 -0.93 -12.38
C SER A 91 18.80 -1.01 -11.95
N ARG A 92 17.93 -0.38 -12.76
CA ARG A 92 16.49 -0.33 -12.52
C ARG A 92 15.78 -0.92 -13.73
N HIS A 93 15.09 -2.03 -13.52
CA HIS A 93 14.30 -2.71 -14.54
C HIS A 93 12.82 -2.48 -14.27
N ARG A 94 12.13 -1.86 -15.22
CA ARG A 94 10.67 -1.73 -15.17
C ARG A 94 10.04 -2.97 -15.79
N LEU A 95 9.16 -3.62 -15.06
CA LEU A 95 8.54 -4.88 -15.42
C LEU A 95 7.02 -4.69 -15.52
N ASP A 96 6.43 -5.26 -16.57
CA ASP A 96 4.99 -5.45 -16.66
C ASP A 96 4.66 -6.89 -16.30
N ILE A 97 4.39 -7.11 -15.01
CA ILE A 97 4.05 -8.46 -14.51
C ILE A 97 2.58 -8.80 -14.82
N GLY A 98 1.76 -7.83 -15.24
CA GLY A 98 0.38 -8.09 -15.66
C GLY A 98 0.25 -8.92 -16.92
N ARG A 99 1.32 -9.01 -17.72
CA ARG A 99 1.40 -9.82 -18.97
C ARG A 99 2.31 -11.03 -18.81
N PHE A 100 1.97 -11.90 -17.88
CA PHE A 100 2.78 -13.07 -17.53
C PHE A 100 3.12 -14.02 -18.71
N ALA A 101 2.29 -14.03 -19.75
CA ALA A 101 2.46 -14.93 -20.89
C ALA A 101 3.66 -14.55 -21.78
N ASP A 102 4.08 -13.27 -21.76
CA ASP A 102 5.08 -12.72 -22.67
C ASP A 102 6.37 -12.28 -21.96
N ALA A 103 6.44 -12.41 -20.63
CA ALA A 103 7.59 -11.95 -19.87
C ALA A 103 8.69 -13.01 -19.82
N GLU A 104 9.89 -12.65 -20.28
CA GLU A 104 11.07 -13.47 -20.04
C GLU A 104 11.33 -13.60 -18.53
N PRO A 105 11.71 -14.80 -18.05
CA PRO A 105 12.00 -15.00 -16.63
C PRO A 105 13.21 -14.14 -16.22
N LEU A 106 12.98 -13.17 -15.34
CA LEU A 106 14.04 -12.35 -14.80
C LEU A 106 14.50 -12.94 -13.46
N PHE A 107 15.67 -13.57 -13.49
CA PHE A 107 16.26 -14.17 -12.30
C PHE A 107 16.76 -13.12 -11.33
N LEU A 108 16.54 -13.38 -10.04
CA LEU A 108 16.94 -12.52 -8.94
C LEU A 108 18.37 -12.82 -8.50
N VAL A 109 19.03 -11.78 -8.05
CA VAL A 109 20.34 -11.84 -7.40
C VAL A 109 20.18 -11.38 -5.95
N SER A 110 21.07 -11.85 -5.07
CA SER A 110 21.03 -11.43 -3.67
C SER A 110 21.24 -9.93 -3.55
N GLY A 111 20.34 -9.29 -2.79
CA GLY A 111 20.28 -7.84 -2.63
C GLY A 111 19.19 -7.15 -3.48
N ASP A 112 18.61 -7.85 -4.46
CA ASP A 112 17.58 -7.27 -5.32
C ASP A 112 16.37 -6.80 -4.50
N VAL A 113 15.82 -5.66 -4.92
CA VAL A 113 14.63 -5.03 -4.31
C VAL A 113 13.53 -4.90 -5.36
N LEU A 114 12.41 -5.57 -5.12
CA LEU A 114 11.20 -5.47 -5.94
C LEU A 114 10.24 -4.45 -5.33
N ILE A 115 9.88 -3.43 -6.09
CA ILE A 115 8.93 -2.39 -5.67
C ILE A 115 7.66 -2.53 -6.51
N VAL A 116 6.55 -2.80 -5.83
CA VAL A 116 5.23 -2.89 -6.46
C VAL A 116 4.44 -1.62 -6.11
N PRO A 117 4.23 -0.71 -7.06
CA PRO A 117 3.50 0.52 -6.79
C PRO A 117 2.00 0.27 -6.62
N GLU A 118 1.33 1.19 -5.96
CA GLU A 118 -0.13 1.21 -5.86
C GLU A 118 -0.75 1.89 -7.08
N HIS A 119 -1.93 1.44 -7.49
CA HIS A 119 -2.75 2.10 -8.50
C HIS A 119 -3.29 3.42 -7.96
N PHE A 120 -2.83 4.54 -8.52
CA PHE A 120 -3.20 5.89 -8.09
C PHE A 120 -4.73 6.10 -8.04
N TRP A 121 -5.46 5.64 -9.06
CA TRP A 121 -6.91 5.80 -9.14
C TRP A 121 -7.67 5.05 -8.04
N ARG A 122 -7.21 3.89 -7.61
CA ARG A 122 -7.82 3.17 -6.49
C ARG A 122 -7.61 3.89 -5.16
N LYS A 123 -6.47 4.54 -4.99
CA LYS A 123 -6.19 5.37 -3.82
C LYS A 123 -7.13 6.58 -3.75
N VAL A 124 -7.39 7.24 -4.90
CA VAL A 124 -8.36 8.34 -5.00
C VAL A 124 -9.78 7.84 -4.72
N GLN A 125 -10.21 6.73 -5.29
CA GLN A 125 -11.56 6.18 -5.06
C GLN A 125 -11.82 5.83 -3.58
N ARG A 126 -10.80 5.41 -2.84
CA ARG A 126 -10.92 5.11 -1.41
C ARG A 126 -11.17 6.36 -0.55
N SER A 127 -10.74 7.53 -0.99
CA SER A 127 -10.95 8.81 -0.29
C SER A 127 -12.25 9.52 -0.68
N LEU A 128 -12.87 9.17 -1.81
CA LEU A 128 -14.11 9.80 -2.29
C LEU A 128 -15.29 9.70 -1.31
N PRO A 129 -15.56 8.56 -0.62
CA PRO A 129 -16.69 8.47 0.29
C PRO A 129 -16.56 9.43 1.49
N LEU A 130 -15.35 9.77 1.92
CA LEU A 130 -15.15 10.76 2.99
C LEU A 130 -15.51 12.17 2.52
N VAL A 131 -15.17 12.54 1.30
CA VAL A 131 -15.49 13.84 0.73
C VAL A 131 -17.00 14.00 0.53
N THR A 132 -17.68 12.98 -0.01
CA THR A 132 -19.14 13.02 -0.18
C THR A 132 -19.89 13.11 1.14
N THR A 133 -19.43 12.40 2.16
CA THR A 133 -20.03 12.49 3.50
C THR A 133 -19.87 13.88 4.11
N LEU A 134 -18.71 14.51 3.96
CA LEU A 134 -18.47 15.87 4.45
C LEU A 134 -19.36 16.91 3.73
N VAL A 135 -19.48 16.79 2.40
CA VAL A 135 -20.35 17.69 1.61
C VAL A 135 -21.81 17.51 2.01
N THR A 136 -22.28 16.30 2.23
CA THR A 136 -23.66 16.02 2.65
C THR A 136 -23.96 16.61 4.03
N LEU A 137 -23.03 16.46 4.98
CA LEU A 137 -23.17 17.05 6.32
C LEU A 137 -23.16 18.58 6.27
N ALA A 138 -22.31 19.18 5.45
CA ALA A 138 -22.28 20.63 5.25
C ALA A 138 -23.61 21.16 4.67
N ASN A 139 -24.15 20.50 3.65
CA ASN A 139 -25.44 20.87 3.05
C ASN A 139 -26.60 20.70 4.06
N LEU A 140 -26.59 19.65 4.85
CA LEU A 140 -27.59 19.43 5.90
C LEU A 140 -27.54 20.56 6.96
N ALA A 141 -26.36 20.96 7.39
CA ALA A 141 -26.17 22.05 8.34
C ALA A 141 -26.69 23.37 7.81
N VAL A 142 -26.42 23.69 6.54
CA VAL A 142 -26.93 24.89 5.85
C VAL A 142 -28.46 24.87 5.79
N THR A 143 -29.05 23.74 5.42
CA THR A 143 -30.52 23.58 5.31
C THR A 143 -31.19 23.78 6.66
N ILE A 144 -30.66 23.18 7.74
CA ILE A 144 -31.21 23.38 9.09
C ILE A 144 -31.11 24.84 9.52
N THR A 145 -30.02 25.52 9.20
CA THR A 145 -29.84 26.93 9.56
C THR A 145 -30.81 27.85 8.83
N LEU A 146 -31.14 27.52 7.58
CA LEU A 146 -32.13 28.26 6.78
C LEU A 146 -33.57 28.05 7.24
N LEU A 147 -33.92 26.82 7.66
CA LEU A 147 -35.27 26.51 8.18
C LEU A 147 -35.51 27.05 9.59
N ALA A 148 -34.46 27.29 10.37
CA ALA A 148 -34.54 27.79 11.74
C ALA A 148 -34.60 29.34 11.82
N ARG A 149 -34.64 30.02 10.67
CA ARG A 149 -34.75 31.48 10.55
C ARG A 149 -36.13 31.93 10.22
#